data_cc143776d2693a206d4114b7b3ed640b
#
_entry.id   cc143776d2693a206d4114b7b3ed640b
#
_cell.length_a   1.000
_cell.length_b   1.000
_cell.length_c   1.000
_cell.angle_alpha   90.00
_cell.angle_beta   90.00
_cell.angle_gamma   90.00
#
_symmetry.space_group_name_H-M   'P 1'
#
loop_
_entity.id
_entity.type
_entity.pdbx_description
1 polymer ?
#
loop_
_entity_poly.entity_id
_entity_poly.type
_entity_poly.pdbx_seq_one_letter_code
_entity_poly.pdbx_strand_id
1 'polypeptide(L)'
;MSVTPMNEYPATTLKNVNKMIHPHTYIHPNAKLATNVKVDPFSVIHQNVEIGEGTWVGSNVTIMEGARIGKNCRIFPGAVISAMPQDLKFEGEDTITEIGDNTTIREFVTIHRGTKDRWKTKIGKNCMIMAYSHVAHDCIIGSNVILSNNSQVAGHVILGDWAILGGMCAVHQFTKVGQHAFISGGSLVGKDIPPYIKAGRQPLSYAGVNSVGLKRRGFTIDKINHILDIYRVIYNKGLNTSQALEYLEEEFPATDERDEIVTFIRESGRGIIKRYSKNSVDEDIAD
;
A
#
# COMPACT_ATOMS: atom_id res chain seq x y z
N MET A 1 56.56 5.14 -12.01
CA MET A 1 55.52 4.26 -12.58
C MET A 1 54.37 5.13 -13.01
N SER A 2 54.24 5.33 -14.33
CA SER A 2 53.22 6.19 -14.93
C SER A 2 51.88 5.42 -14.98
N VAL A 3 50.85 5.96 -14.34
CA VAL A 3 49.48 5.44 -14.41
C VAL A 3 48.91 5.89 -15.76
N THR A 4 48.63 4.93 -16.64
CA THR A 4 47.96 5.16 -17.92
C THR A 4 46.47 5.54 -17.62
N PRO A 5 45.92 6.62 -18.18
CA PRO A 5 44.51 6.95 -17.99
C PRO A 5 43.65 5.91 -18.70
N MET A 6 42.59 5.45 -17.99
CA MET A 6 41.59 4.56 -18.58
C MET A 6 40.90 5.24 -19.74
N ASN A 7 40.82 4.52 -20.86
CA ASN A 7 40.19 4.92 -22.11
C ASN A 7 38.78 5.46 -21.86
N GLU A 8 38.54 6.69 -22.28
CA GLU A 8 37.22 7.24 -22.49
C GLU A 8 36.47 6.37 -23.50
N TYR A 9 35.36 5.81 -23.08
CA TYR A 9 34.40 5.21 -24.01
C TYR A 9 33.94 6.28 -24.99
N PRO A 10 33.97 6.04 -26.31
CA PRO A 10 33.52 7.03 -27.28
C PRO A 10 32.06 7.36 -26.99
N ALA A 11 31.78 8.62 -26.69
CA ALA A 11 30.44 9.15 -26.60
C ALA A 11 29.78 8.96 -27.96
N THR A 12 28.99 7.90 -28.10
CA THR A 12 28.14 7.72 -29.26
C THR A 12 27.13 8.84 -29.23
N THR A 13 27.32 9.84 -30.07
CA THR A 13 26.41 10.95 -30.29
C THR A 13 25.08 10.38 -30.80
N LEU A 14 24.21 9.98 -29.91
CA LEU A 14 22.82 9.64 -30.23
C LEU A 14 22.16 10.94 -30.70
N LYS A 15 22.09 11.09 -32.03
CA LYS A 15 21.26 12.11 -32.67
C LYS A 15 19.87 12.00 -32.08
N ASN A 16 19.36 13.13 -31.57
CA ASN A 16 18.02 13.32 -31.03
C ASN A 16 16.97 12.56 -31.84
N VAL A 17 16.58 11.43 -31.35
CA VAL A 17 15.32 10.78 -31.71
C VAL A 17 14.49 10.80 -30.46
N ASN A 18 13.38 11.52 -30.52
CA ASN A 18 12.31 11.60 -29.52
C ASN A 18 11.68 10.20 -29.34
N LYS A 19 12.46 9.20 -28.91
CA LYS A 19 11.99 7.85 -28.68
C LYS A 19 11.68 7.69 -27.20
N MET A 20 10.44 7.95 -26.85
CA MET A 20 9.89 7.67 -25.52
C MET A 20 9.97 6.16 -25.19
N ILE A 21 10.03 5.29 -26.20
CA ILE A 21 10.14 3.83 -26.07
C ILE A 21 11.52 3.40 -26.58
N HIS A 22 12.30 2.78 -25.69
CA HIS A 22 13.64 2.30 -26.05
C HIS A 22 13.56 1.08 -26.98
N PRO A 23 14.41 0.96 -28.03
CA PRO A 23 14.32 -0.11 -29.02
C PRO A 23 14.56 -1.53 -28.46
N HIS A 24 15.21 -1.67 -27.31
CA HIS A 24 15.41 -2.94 -26.62
C HIS A 24 14.29 -3.23 -25.59
N THR A 25 13.06 -2.85 -25.89
CA THR A 25 11.88 -3.22 -25.11
C THR A 25 11.04 -4.23 -25.87
N TYR A 26 10.33 -5.08 -25.16
CA TYR A 26 9.26 -5.87 -25.75
C TYR A 26 7.90 -5.30 -25.32
N ILE A 27 7.12 -4.87 -26.28
CA ILE A 27 5.74 -4.41 -26.06
C ILE A 27 4.83 -5.24 -26.96
N HIS A 28 3.91 -5.98 -26.34
CA HIS A 28 2.94 -6.77 -27.10
C HIS A 28 2.04 -5.86 -27.95
N PRO A 29 1.73 -6.21 -29.21
CA PRO A 29 0.93 -5.37 -30.11
C PRO A 29 -0.46 -4.98 -29.56
N ASN A 30 -1.04 -5.78 -28.69
CA ASN A 30 -2.35 -5.53 -28.07
C ASN A 30 -2.24 -4.70 -26.76
N ALA A 31 -1.03 -4.28 -26.34
CA ALA A 31 -0.89 -3.34 -25.24
C ALA A 31 -1.25 -1.92 -25.69
N LYS A 32 -1.95 -1.19 -24.82
CA LYS A 32 -2.40 0.18 -25.09
C LYS A 32 -1.58 1.15 -24.23
N LEU A 33 -0.67 1.86 -24.85
CA LEU A 33 0.10 2.92 -24.21
C LEU A 33 -0.42 4.28 -24.68
N ALA A 34 -0.74 5.15 -23.72
CA ALA A 34 -1.12 6.51 -24.03
C ALA A 34 0.06 7.34 -24.55
N THR A 35 -0.21 8.57 -24.98
CA THR A 35 0.81 9.53 -25.37
C THR A 35 1.78 9.82 -24.21
N ASN A 36 3.04 10.13 -24.53
CA ASN A 36 4.08 10.48 -23.56
C ASN A 36 4.43 9.38 -22.52
N VAL A 37 4.05 8.12 -22.76
CA VAL A 37 4.56 6.99 -21.98
C VAL A 37 6.02 6.75 -22.36
N LYS A 38 6.89 6.77 -21.34
CA LYS A 38 8.31 6.48 -21.53
C LYS A 38 8.60 5.06 -21.04
N VAL A 39 9.30 4.26 -21.86
CA VAL A 39 9.71 2.89 -21.52
C VAL A 39 11.21 2.74 -21.74
N ASP A 40 11.94 2.49 -20.66
CA ASP A 40 13.39 2.28 -20.67
C ASP A 40 13.76 0.83 -21.10
N PRO A 41 15.02 0.54 -21.45
CA PRO A 41 15.42 -0.72 -22.07
C PRO A 41 15.14 -1.96 -21.21
N PHE A 42 15.00 -3.10 -21.91
CA PHE A 42 14.82 -4.44 -21.33
C PHE A 42 13.52 -4.64 -20.53
N SER A 43 12.57 -3.73 -20.67
CA SER A 43 11.25 -3.90 -20.08
C SER A 43 10.35 -4.73 -20.99
N VAL A 44 9.44 -5.50 -20.37
CA VAL A 44 8.48 -6.38 -21.04
C VAL A 44 7.07 -5.96 -20.67
N ILE A 45 6.26 -5.64 -21.67
CA ILE A 45 4.83 -5.28 -21.50
C ILE A 45 3.98 -6.31 -22.27
N HIS A 46 3.18 -7.06 -21.53
CA HIS A 46 2.36 -8.13 -22.06
C HIS A 46 1.09 -7.60 -22.76
N GLN A 47 0.32 -8.51 -23.34
CA GLN A 47 -1.00 -8.20 -23.90
C GLN A 47 -1.98 -7.72 -22.80
N ASN A 48 -3.10 -7.14 -23.20
CA ASN A 48 -4.14 -6.67 -22.28
C ASN A 48 -3.63 -5.75 -21.15
N VAL A 49 -2.62 -4.92 -21.46
CA VAL A 49 -2.05 -3.89 -20.55
C VAL A 49 -2.50 -2.52 -21.05
N GLU A 50 -2.89 -1.65 -20.13
CA GLU A 50 -3.18 -0.24 -20.40
C GLU A 50 -2.32 0.66 -19.51
N ILE A 51 -1.62 1.65 -20.12
CA ILE A 51 -0.74 2.58 -19.41
C ILE A 51 -1.15 4.01 -19.75
N GLY A 52 -1.47 4.80 -18.70
CA GLY A 52 -1.89 6.18 -18.80
C GLY A 52 -0.77 7.14 -19.18
N GLU A 53 -1.18 8.31 -19.65
CA GLU A 53 -0.33 9.40 -20.15
C GLU A 53 0.75 9.80 -19.14
N GLY A 54 1.95 10.11 -19.62
CA GLY A 54 3.07 10.63 -18.82
C GLY A 54 3.72 9.61 -17.89
N THR A 55 3.28 8.35 -17.91
CA THR A 55 3.87 7.30 -17.07
C THR A 55 5.24 6.89 -17.58
N TRP A 56 6.19 6.72 -16.65
CA TRP A 56 7.51 6.22 -16.88
C TRP A 56 7.67 4.78 -16.37
N VAL A 57 8.14 3.90 -17.24
CA VAL A 57 8.50 2.51 -16.98
C VAL A 57 10.03 2.38 -17.07
N GLY A 58 10.67 2.14 -15.96
CA GLY A 58 12.11 1.97 -15.83
C GLY A 58 12.61 0.68 -16.48
N SER A 59 13.93 0.50 -16.53
CA SER A 59 14.56 -0.68 -17.13
C SER A 59 14.22 -1.98 -16.40
N ASN A 60 14.15 -3.10 -17.12
CA ASN A 60 13.91 -4.43 -16.57
C ASN A 60 12.59 -4.53 -15.77
N VAL A 61 11.58 -3.74 -16.10
CA VAL A 61 10.24 -3.84 -15.54
C VAL A 61 9.43 -4.86 -16.33
N THR A 62 8.67 -5.71 -15.63
CA THR A 62 7.72 -6.62 -16.27
C THR A 62 6.30 -6.20 -15.91
N ILE A 63 5.50 -5.86 -16.92
CA ILE A 63 4.08 -5.55 -16.77
C ILE A 63 3.28 -6.66 -17.42
N MET A 64 2.64 -7.46 -16.60
CA MET A 64 1.89 -8.64 -17.03
C MET A 64 0.44 -8.30 -17.37
N GLU A 65 -0.27 -9.27 -17.93
CA GLU A 65 -1.65 -9.13 -18.39
C GLU A 65 -2.58 -8.62 -17.29
N GLY A 66 -3.58 -7.83 -17.71
CA GLY A 66 -4.58 -7.27 -16.82
C GLY A 66 -4.13 -5.99 -16.08
N ALA A 67 -2.93 -5.48 -16.32
CA ALA A 67 -2.51 -4.22 -15.70
C ALA A 67 -3.25 -3.01 -16.29
N ARG A 68 -3.77 -2.15 -15.42
CA ARG A 68 -4.42 -0.86 -15.71
C ARG A 68 -3.71 0.22 -14.90
N ILE A 69 -2.75 0.89 -15.51
CA ILE A 69 -1.86 1.85 -14.86
C ILE A 69 -2.31 3.25 -15.22
N GLY A 70 -2.52 4.08 -14.21
CA GLY A 70 -2.94 5.46 -14.35
C GLY A 70 -1.91 6.38 -14.99
N LYS A 71 -2.17 7.69 -14.91
CA LYS A 71 -1.31 8.75 -15.47
C LYS A 71 -0.17 9.10 -14.54
N ASN A 72 0.93 9.58 -15.11
CA ASN A 72 2.09 10.12 -14.40
C ASN A 72 2.66 9.17 -13.33
N CYS A 73 2.48 7.88 -13.49
CA CYS A 73 3.06 6.89 -12.60
C CYS A 73 4.57 6.74 -12.86
N ARG A 74 5.30 6.29 -11.86
CA ARG A 74 6.73 6.01 -11.96
C ARG A 74 6.99 4.59 -11.50
N ILE A 75 7.44 3.72 -12.41
CA ILE A 75 7.70 2.31 -12.12
C ILE A 75 9.18 2.06 -12.27
N PHE A 76 9.84 1.75 -11.18
CA PHE A 76 11.29 1.63 -11.09
C PHE A 76 11.79 0.25 -11.47
N PRO A 77 13.10 0.11 -11.76
CA PRO A 77 13.68 -1.12 -12.28
C PRO A 77 13.38 -2.38 -11.46
N GLY A 78 13.14 -3.48 -12.17
CA GLY A 78 12.90 -4.78 -11.56
C GLY A 78 11.51 -4.99 -10.96
N ALA A 79 10.62 -4.00 -11.02
CA ALA A 79 9.24 -4.17 -10.56
C ALA A 79 8.47 -5.15 -11.46
N VAL A 80 7.59 -5.94 -10.87
CA VAL A 80 6.68 -6.87 -11.56
C VAL A 80 5.24 -6.51 -11.23
N ILE A 81 4.49 -6.09 -12.22
CA ILE A 81 3.12 -5.60 -12.07
C ILE A 81 2.13 -6.59 -12.68
N SER A 82 1.03 -6.84 -11.97
CA SER A 82 -0.05 -7.73 -12.40
C SER A 82 0.38 -9.18 -12.56
N ALA A 83 1.34 -9.64 -11.74
CA ALA A 83 1.74 -11.03 -11.73
C ALA A 83 0.56 -11.95 -11.35
N MET A 84 0.65 -13.19 -11.78
CA MET A 84 -0.31 -14.24 -11.42
C MET A 84 -0.39 -14.39 -9.90
N PRO A 85 -1.60 -14.48 -9.31
CA PRO A 85 -1.76 -14.68 -7.88
C PRO A 85 -1.00 -15.90 -7.35
N GLN A 86 -0.38 -15.76 -6.18
CA GLN A 86 0.17 -16.88 -5.43
C GLN A 86 -0.93 -17.49 -4.54
N ASP A 87 -2.02 -17.91 -5.18
CA ASP A 87 -3.15 -18.56 -4.54
C ASP A 87 -3.39 -19.92 -5.22
N LEU A 88 -3.39 -20.98 -4.42
CA LEU A 88 -3.62 -22.35 -4.93
C LEU A 88 -5.01 -22.55 -5.55
N LYS A 89 -5.94 -21.65 -5.28
CA LYS A 89 -7.31 -21.67 -5.85
C LYS A 89 -7.43 -20.88 -7.17
N PHE A 90 -6.35 -20.22 -7.60
CA PHE A 90 -6.38 -19.48 -8.86
C PHE A 90 -6.37 -20.44 -10.04
N GLU A 91 -7.38 -20.35 -10.91
CA GLU A 91 -7.62 -21.24 -12.05
C GLU A 91 -7.31 -20.57 -13.41
N GLY A 92 -6.70 -19.37 -13.39
CA GLY A 92 -6.36 -18.64 -14.62
C GLY A 92 -7.41 -17.61 -15.04
N GLU A 93 -8.21 -17.12 -14.12
CA GLU A 93 -9.25 -16.13 -14.35
C GLU A 93 -8.69 -14.83 -14.95
N ASP A 94 -9.44 -14.21 -15.85
CA ASP A 94 -9.08 -12.92 -16.47
C ASP A 94 -9.33 -11.76 -15.49
N THR A 95 -8.40 -11.58 -14.59
CA THR A 95 -8.46 -10.59 -13.52
C THR A 95 -7.44 -9.46 -13.75
N ILE A 96 -7.58 -8.37 -13.01
CA ILE A 96 -6.81 -7.16 -13.27
C ILE A 96 -6.08 -6.62 -12.03
N THR A 97 -5.12 -5.73 -12.30
CA THR A 97 -4.49 -4.83 -11.32
C THR A 97 -4.73 -3.40 -11.73
N GLU A 98 -5.38 -2.60 -10.88
CA GLU A 98 -5.59 -1.17 -11.08
C GLU A 98 -4.58 -0.36 -10.25
N ILE A 99 -3.87 0.59 -10.87
CA ILE A 99 -2.94 1.51 -10.21
C ILE A 99 -3.35 2.93 -10.55
N GLY A 100 -3.68 3.71 -9.52
CA GLY A 100 -4.12 5.10 -9.67
C GLY A 100 -3.00 6.06 -10.05
N ASP A 101 -3.40 7.24 -10.54
CA ASP A 101 -2.50 8.27 -11.04
C ASP A 101 -1.44 8.71 -10.02
N ASN A 102 -0.29 9.20 -10.50
CA ASN A 102 0.82 9.75 -9.73
C ASN A 102 1.42 8.77 -8.70
N THR A 103 1.16 7.47 -8.82
CA THR A 103 1.69 6.44 -7.92
C THR A 103 3.12 6.08 -8.33
N THR A 104 4.00 6.00 -7.33
CA THR A 104 5.39 5.59 -7.49
C THR A 104 5.59 4.18 -6.98
N ILE A 105 6.10 3.31 -7.83
CA ILE A 105 6.42 1.91 -7.53
C ILE A 105 7.92 1.75 -7.66
N ARG A 106 8.59 1.48 -6.54
CA ARG A 106 10.04 1.41 -6.46
C ARG A 106 10.57 0.05 -6.91
N GLU A 107 11.90 -0.09 -6.81
CA GLU A 107 12.66 -1.22 -7.32
C GLU A 107 12.18 -2.54 -6.72
N PHE A 108 12.05 -3.56 -7.57
CA PHE A 108 11.72 -4.94 -7.19
C PHE A 108 10.40 -5.10 -6.40
N VAL A 109 9.50 -4.16 -6.52
CA VAL A 109 8.14 -4.31 -6.00
C VAL A 109 7.40 -5.35 -6.82
N THR A 110 6.62 -6.20 -6.15
CA THR A 110 5.73 -7.15 -6.82
C THR A 110 4.27 -6.87 -6.47
N ILE A 111 3.41 -6.82 -7.48
CA ILE A 111 1.96 -6.60 -7.32
C ILE A 111 1.25 -7.69 -8.11
N HIS A 112 0.41 -8.48 -7.43
CA HIS A 112 -0.37 -9.52 -8.06
C HIS A 112 -1.75 -9.00 -8.49
N ARG A 113 -2.28 -9.55 -9.59
CA ARG A 113 -3.66 -9.29 -10.00
C ARG A 113 -4.65 -9.99 -9.06
N GLY A 114 -5.94 -9.68 -9.19
CA GLY A 114 -6.98 -10.29 -8.36
C GLY A 114 -7.23 -11.76 -8.67
N THR A 115 -8.10 -12.38 -7.89
CA THR A 115 -8.70 -13.69 -8.14
C THR A 115 -10.20 -13.52 -8.42
N LYS A 116 -10.94 -14.62 -8.58
CA LYS A 116 -12.40 -14.61 -8.72
C LYS A 116 -13.16 -14.02 -7.53
N ASP A 117 -12.49 -13.78 -6.40
CA ASP A 117 -13.13 -13.18 -5.21
C ASP A 117 -13.47 -11.70 -5.44
N ARG A 118 -12.48 -10.90 -5.87
CA ARG A 118 -12.68 -9.46 -6.13
C ARG A 118 -12.43 -9.05 -7.58
N TRP A 119 -12.00 -9.97 -8.42
CA TRP A 119 -11.64 -9.75 -9.82
C TRP A 119 -10.52 -8.73 -10.05
N LYS A 120 -10.05 -8.09 -8.99
CA LYS A 120 -8.97 -7.11 -9.07
C LYS A 120 -8.21 -6.89 -7.78
N THR A 121 -6.95 -6.51 -7.94
CA THR A 121 -6.16 -5.80 -6.94
C THR A 121 -6.15 -4.33 -7.29
N LYS A 122 -6.37 -3.45 -6.31
CA LYS A 122 -6.45 -2.00 -6.53
C LYS A 122 -5.48 -1.24 -5.66
N ILE A 123 -4.73 -0.31 -6.27
CA ILE A 123 -3.89 0.67 -5.60
C ILE A 123 -4.40 2.07 -5.99
N GLY A 124 -4.64 2.92 -5.02
CA GLY A 124 -5.13 4.29 -5.22
C GLY A 124 -4.09 5.22 -5.84
N LYS A 125 -4.42 6.51 -5.82
CA LYS A 125 -3.59 7.59 -6.39
C LYS A 125 -2.53 8.06 -5.39
N ASN A 126 -1.46 8.66 -5.90
CA ASN A 126 -0.41 9.32 -5.11
C ASN A 126 0.25 8.39 -4.09
N CYS A 127 0.27 7.08 -4.31
CA CYS A 127 0.90 6.13 -3.41
C CYS A 127 2.42 6.08 -3.63
N MET A 128 3.13 5.71 -2.56
CA MET A 128 4.55 5.41 -2.59
C MET A 128 4.77 3.97 -2.12
N ILE A 129 5.03 3.07 -3.06
CA ILE A 129 5.34 1.67 -2.78
C ILE A 129 6.86 1.51 -2.88
N MET A 130 7.53 1.44 -1.72
CA MET A 130 8.99 1.42 -1.66
C MET A 130 9.56 0.05 -2.00
N ALA A 131 10.87 0.03 -2.25
CA ALA A 131 11.57 -1.12 -2.78
C ALA A 131 11.34 -2.42 -1.99
N TYR A 132 11.25 -3.53 -2.74
CA TYR A 132 11.02 -4.89 -2.24
C TYR A 132 9.69 -5.11 -1.51
N SER A 133 8.74 -4.16 -1.59
CA SER A 133 7.40 -4.37 -1.05
C SER A 133 6.59 -5.31 -1.94
N HIS A 134 5.65 -6.02 -1.33
CA HIS A 134 4.74 -6.92 -2.01
C HIS A 134 3.28 -6.55 -1.72
N VAL A 135 2.44 -6.57 -2.75
CA VAL A 135 0.99 -6.47 -2.64
C VAL A 135 0.37 -7.70 -3.30
N ALA A 136 -0.21 -8.57 -2.50
CA ALA A 136 -0.86 -9.78 -2.97
C ALA A 136 -2.21 -9.48 -3.65
N HIS A 137 -2.83 -10.54 -4.15
CA HIS A 137 -4.11 -10.51 -4.86
C HIS A 137 -5.26 -9.96 -4.01
N ASP A 138 -6.27 -9.40 -4.68
CA ASP A 138 -7.51 -8.91 -4.08
C ASP A 138 -7.35 -7.83 -2.99
N CYS A 139 -6.18 -7.20 -2.90
CA CYS A 139 -5.95 -6.08 -2.01
C CYS A 139 -6.64 -4.81 -2.51
N ILE A 140 -7.14 -4.00 -1.58
CA ILE A 140 -7.65 -2.65 -1.83
C ILE A 140 -6.78 -1.68 -1.05
N ILE A 141 -5.90 -0.99 -1.75
CA ILE A 141 -5.01 0.03 -1.19
C ILE A 141 -5.59 1.40 -1.54
N GLY A 142 -5.88 2.21 -0.54
CA GLY A 142 -6.38 3.57 -0.71
C GLY A 142 -5.39 4.52 -1.37
N SER A 143 -5.72 5.79 -1.41
CA SER A 143 -4.86 6.83 -1.97
C SER A 143 -3.89 7.40 -0.93
N ASN A 144 -2.75 7.94 -1.39
CA ASN A 144 -1.72 8.53 -0.54
C ASN A 144 -1.11 7.54 0.48
N VAL A 145 -1.19 6.25 0.21
CA VAL A 145 -0.63 5.18 1.06
C VAL A 145 0.88 5.10 0.85
N ILE A 146 1.60 4.86 1.94
CA ILE A 146 3.04 4.59 1.91
C ILE A 146 3.29 3.17 2.41
N LEU A 147 3.84 2.33 1.56
CA LEU A 147 4.46 1.06 1.95
C LEU A 147 5.96 1.27 1.99
N SER A 148 6.55 1.28 3.19
CA SER A 148 8.01 1.41 3.31
C SER A 148 8.70 0.12 2.87
N ASN A 149 10.02 0.17 2.70
CA ASN A 149 10.81 -0.95 2.18
C ASN A 149 10.48 -2.29 2.86
N ASN A 150 10.39 -3.35 2.05
CA ASN A 150 10.12 -4.73 2.50
C ASN A 150 8.77 -4.91 3.22
N SER A 151 7.78 -4.05 2.99
CA SER A 151 6.43 -4.27 3.51
C SER A 151 5.75 -5.39 2.72
N GLN A 152 5.16 -6.36 3.42
CA GLN A 152 4.50 -7.52 2.84
C GLN A 152 3.00 -7.45 3.14
N VAL A 153 2.18 -7.28 2.11
CA VAL A 153 0.72 -7.17 2.22
C VAL A 153 0.10 -8.43 1.63
N ALA A 154 -0.42 -9.29 2.49
CA ALA A 154 -1.05 -10.55 2.07
C ALA A 154 -2.40 -10.32 1.38
N GLY A 155 -3.01 -11.37 0.82
CA GLY A 155 -4.24 -11.28 0.05
C GLY A 155 -5.41 -10.69 0.82
N HIS A 156 -6.33 -10.04 0.09
CA HIS A 156 -7.59 -9.47 0.60
C HIS A 156 -7.44 -8.34 1.64
N VAL A 157 -6.25 -7.83 1.87
CA VAL A 157 -6.00 -6.72 2.81
C VAL A 157 -6.62 -5.42 2.27
N ILE A 158 -7.17 -4.62 3.18
CA ILE A 158 -7.67 -3.29 2.89
C ILE A 158 -6.82 -2.27 3.67
N LEU A 159 -6.20 -1.33 2.96
CA LEU A 159 -5.53 -0.18 3.57
C LEU A 159 -6.30 1.09 3.22
N GLY A 160 -6.75 1.82 4.22
CA GLY A 160 -7.41 3.11 4.05
C GLY A 160 -6.47 4.21 3.54
N ASP A 161 -7.04 5.30 3.10
CA ASP A 161 -6.30 6.46 2.59
C ASP A 161 -5.29 6.97 3.64
N TRP A 162 -4.12 7.39 3.18
CA TRP A 162 -3.07 7.92 4.04
C TRP A 162 -2.50 6.94 5.07
N ALA A 163 -2.82 5.66 4.99
CA ALA A 163 -2.16 4.65 5.83
C ALA A 163 -0.67 4.54 5.51
N ILE A 164 0.14 4.34 6.54
CA ILE A 164 1.60 4.18 6.39
C ILE A 164 2.02 2.89 7.08
N LEU A 165 2.61 1.99 6.31
CA LEU A 165 3.32 0.83 6.84
C LEU A 165 4.81 1.16 6.95
N GLY A 166 5.36 1.07 8.14
CA GLY A 166 6.82 1.15 8.37
C GLY A 166 7.55 0.00 7.67
N GLY A 167 8.86 0.13 7.49
CA GLY A 167 9.65 -0.90 6.82
C GLY A 167 9.56 -2.27 7.50
N MET A 168 9.62 -3.35 6.71
CA MET A 168 9.57 -4.74 7.19
C MET A 168 8.28 -5.10 7.94
N CYS A 169 7.16 -4.42 7.66
CA CYS A 169 5.85 -4.83 8.18
C CYS A 169 5.30 -6.00 7.38
N ALA A 170 4.64 -6.95 8.05
CA ALA A 170 3.87 -8.00 7.43
C ALA A 170 2.40 -7.90 7.86
N VAL A 171 1.48 -7.79 6.90
CA VAL A 171 0.05 -7.67 7.14
C VAL A 171 -0.63 -8.97 6.75
N HIS A 172 -1.29 -9.61 7.72
CA HIS A 172 -1.98 -10.88 7.53
C HIS A 172 -3.19 -10.70 6.59
N GLN A 173 -3.51 -11.75 5.84
CA GLN A 173 -4.67 -11.74 4.93
C GLN A 173 -5.98 -11.35 5.63
N PHE A 174 -6.86 -10.68 4.89
CA PHE A 174 -8.16 -10.18 5.34
C PHE A 174 -8.09 -9.09 6.43
N THR A 175 -6.93 -8.59 6.78
CA THR A 175 -6.78 -7.50 7.75
C THR A 175 -7.17 -6.16 7.12
N LYS A 176 -7.84 -5.31 7.92
CA LYS A 176 -8.15 -3.92 7.56
C LYS A 176 -7.26 -2.95 8.35
N VAL A 177 -6.71 -1.97 7.67
CA VAL A 177 -5.99 -0.85 8.27
C VAL A 177 -6.74 0.43 7.91
N GLY A 178 -7.23 1.13 8.91
CA GLY A 178 -8.01 2.36 8.73
C GLY A 178 -7.18 3.51 8.17
N GLN A 179 -7.87 4.52 7.62
CA GLN A 179 -7.22 5.70 7.07
C GLN A 179 -6.37 6.43 8.12
N HIS A 180 -5.33 7.11 7.67
CA HIS A 180 -4.39 7.86 8.50
C HIS A 180 -3.67 7.03 9.58
N ALA A 181 -3.82 5.72 9.62
CA ALA A 181 -3.08 4.88 10.56
C ALA A 181 -1.59 4.84 10.22
N PHE A 182 -0.76 4.75 11.24
CA PHE A 182 0.69 4.56 11.13
C PHE A 182 1.11 3.29 11.86
N ILE A 183 1.75 2.38 11.16
CA ILE A 183 2.25 1.13 11.72
C ILE A 183 3.77 1.20 11.78
N SER A 184 4.34 0.98 12.96
CA SER A 184 5.79 0.99 13.18
C SER A 184 6.48 -0.11 12.39
N GLY A 185 7.73 0.15 11.96
CA GLY A 185 8.52 -0.85 11.25
C GLY A 185 8.73 -2.15 12.05
N GLY A 186 8.88 -3.27 11.34
CA GLY A 186 9.06 -4.60 11.91
C GLY A 186 7.80 -5.20 12.55
N SER A 187 6.62 -4.64 12.29
CA SER A 187 5.37 -5.09 12.90
C SER A 187 4.71 -6.25 12.15
N LEU A 188 4.20 -7.23 12.91
CA LEU A 188 3.31 -8.28 12.41
C LEU A 188 1.86 -7.88 12.70
N VAL A 189 1.07 -7.63 11.65
CA VAL A 189 -0.29 -7.11 11.73
C VAL A 189 -1.29 -8.24 11.56
N GLY A 190 -1.72 -8.85 12.65
CA GLY A 190 -2.68 -9.97 12.65
C GLY A 190 -4.13 -9.57 12.94
N LYS A 191 -4.37 -8.35 13.41
CA LYS A 191 -5.70 -7.79 13.73
C LYS A 191 -5.90 -6.46 13.03
N ASP A 192 -7.16 -6.02 12.95
CA ASP A 192 -7.52 -4.77 12.31
C ASP A 192 -6.97 -3.56 13.09
N ILE A 193 -6.49 -2.58 12.33
CA ILE A 193 -5.92 -1.34 12.86
C ILE A 193 -6.92 -0.21 12.63
N PRO A 194 -7.55 0.34 13.68
CA PRO A 194 -8.50 1.43 13.53
C PRO A 194 -7.91 2.69 12.88
N PRO A 195 -8.76 3.58 12.30
CA PRO A 195 -8.31 4.83 11.69
C PRO A 195 -7.55 5.74 12.65
N TYR A 196 -6.70 6.63 12.14
CA TYR A 196 -6.04 7.74 12.84
C TYR A 196 -5.03 7.35 13.92
N ILE A 197 -4.77 6.08 14.19
CA ILE A 197 -3.89 5.66 15.29
C ILE A 197 -2.46 5.35 14.83
N LYS A 198 -1.58 5.26 15.81
CA LYS A 198 -0.30 4.59 15.70
C LYS A 198 -0.42 3.19 16.30
N ALA A 199 0.09 2.19 15.58
CA ALA A 199 0.29 0.85 16.08
C ALA A 199 1.80 0.57 16.16
N GLY A 200 2.24 -0.02 17.25
CA GLY A 200 3.65 -0.33 17.48
C GLY A 200 3.83 -1.28 18.65
N ARG A 201 5.07 -1.56 19.01
CA ARG A 201 5.47 -2.51 20.07
C ARG A 201 5.36 -3.97 19.62
N GLN A 202 5.77 -4.87 20.50
CA GLN A 202 5.71 -6.32 20.37
C GLN A 202 5.09 -6.88 21.66
N PRO A 203 3.93 -7.54 21.62
CA PRO A 203 3.04 -7.68 20.45
C PRO A 203 2.47 -6.33 19.96
N LEU A 204 2.02 -6.30 18.69
CA LEU A 204 1.50 -5.07 18.07
C LEU A 204 0.29 -4.53 18.83
N SER A 205 0.38 -3.29 19.29
CA SER A 205 -0.60 -2.68 20.19
C SER A 205 -0.86 -1.22 19.84
N TYR A 206 -1.97 -0.70 20.34
CA TYR A 206 -2.30 0.73 20.28
C TYR A 206 -1.20 1.57 20.94
N ALA A 207 -0.65 2.50 20.21
CA ALA A 207 0.45 3.40 20.64
C ALA A 207 0.04 4.89 20.58
N GLY A 208 -1.25 5.18 20.69
CA GLY A 208 -1.81 6.54 20.66
C GLY A 208 -2.28 6.96 19.26
N VAL A 209 -2.86 8.15 19.19
CA VAL A 209 -3.32 8.77 17.93
C VAL A 209 -2.10 9.25 17.11
N ASN A 210 -2.20 9.18 15.79
CA ASN A 210 -1.19 9.67 14.85
C ASN A 210 -1.19 11.20 14.72
N SER A 211 -1.12 11.91 15.86
CA SER A 211 -1.27 13.37 15.94
C SER A 211 -0.31 14.12 15.02
N VAL A 212 0.94 13.65 14.87
CA VAL A 212 1.92 14.26 13.98
C VAL A 212 1.50 14.13 12.51
N GLY A 213 1.06 12.94 12.10
CA GLY A 213 0.58 12.70 10.74
C GLY A 213 -0.67 13.51 10.43
N LEU A 214 -1.62 13.53 11.35
CA LEU A 214 -2.87 14.29 11.21
C LEU A 214 -2.60 15.79 11.09
N LYS A 215 -1.75 16.35 11.98
CA LYS A 215 -1.37 17.78 11.91
C LYS A 215 -0.72 18.15 10.57
N ARG A 216 0.17 17.32 10.05
CA ARG A 216 0.81 17.51 8.73
C ARG A 216 -0.19 17.50 7.57
N ARG A 217 -1.34 16.87 7.76
CA ARG A 217 -2.43 16.77 6.77
C ARG A 217 -3.54 17.79 6.99
N GLY A 218 -3.31 18.79 7.88
CA GLY A 218 -4.23 19.90 8.08
C GLY A 218 -5.36 19.67 9.10
N PHE A 219 -5.33 18.58 9.87
CA PHE A 219 -6.29 18.42 10.96
C PHE A 219 -6.04 19.48 12.03
N THR A 220 -7.10 20.13 12.49
CA THR A 220 -7.04 21.10 13.58
C THR A 220 -6.72 20.40 14.91
N ILE A 221 -6.22 21.16 15.87
CA ILE A 221 -5.93 20.64 17.21
C ILE A 221 -7.21 20.10 17.87
N ASP A 222 -8.35 20.77 17.68
CA ASP A 222 -9.62 20.34 18.25
C ASP A 222 -10.09 19.00 17.66
N LYS A 223 -9.99 18.80 16.36
CA LYS A 223 -10.27 17.50 15.73
C LYS A 223 -9.34 16.39 16.24
N ILE A 224 -8.04 16.67 16.39
CA ILE A 224 -7.09 15.70 16.93
C ILE A 224 -7.41 15.36 18.38
N ASN A 225 -7.79 16.34 19.20
CA ASN A 225 -8.20 16.12 20.58
C ASN A 225 -9.51 15.31 20.66
N HIS A 226 -10.48 15.60 19.80
CA HIS A 226 -11.71 14.83 19.71
C HIS A 226 -11.43 13.34 19.39
N ILE A 227 -10.56 13.06 18.40
CA ILE A 227 -10.11 11.69 18.07
C ILE A 227 -9.40 11.05 19.29
N LEU A 228 -8.58 11.81 20.01
CA LEU A 228 -7.91 11.33 21.23
C LEU A 228 -8.93 10.91 22.30
N ASP A 229 -9.98 11.71 22.50
CA ASP A 229 -11.02 11.43 23.51
C ASP A 229 -11.83 10.19 23.13
N ILE A 230 -12.16 10.00 21.84
CA ILE A 230 -12.79 8.77 21.34
C ILE A 230 -11.92 7.54 21.70
N TYR A 231 -10.62 7.59 21.40
CA TYR A 231 -9.72 6.46 21.68
C TYR A 231 -9.43 6.27 23.18
N ARG A 232 -9.58 7.30 24.02
CA ARG A 232 -9.58 7.14 25.48
C ARG A 232 -10.79 6.32 25.97
N VAL A 233 -11.95 6.49 25.37
CA VAL A 233 -13.11 5.65 25.66
C VAL A 233 -12.82 4.21 25.27
N ILE A 234 -12.40 3.96 24.04
CA ILE A 234 -12.18 2.61 23.49
C ILE A 234 -11.11 1.83 24.29
N TYR A 235 -10.01 2.48 24.67
CA TYR A 235 -8.87 1.78 25.25
C TYR A 235 -8.65 2.00 26.75
N ASN A 236 -9.21 3.03 27.37
CA ASN A 236 -8.84 3.40 28.72
C ASN A 236 -10.01 3.44 29.72
N LYS A 237 -11.27 3.37 29.27
CA LYS A 237 -12.44 3.50 30.15
C LYS A 237 -12.82 2.19 30.83
N GLY A 238 -12.18 1.06 30.51
CA GLY A 238 -12.49 -0.25 31.10
C GLY A 238 -13.74 -0.91 30.56
N LEU A 239 -14.31 -0.38 29.49
CA LEU A 239 -15.46 -0.94 28.79
C LEU A 239 -15.00 -2.04 27.81
N ASN A 240 -15.86 -3.01 27.54
CA ASN A 240 -15.66 -3.88 26.38
C ASN A 240 -15.95 -3.10 25.08
N THR A 241 -15.58 -3.67 23.93
CA THR A 241 -15.69 -2.97 22.65
C THR A 241 -17.13 -2.52 22.36
N SER A 242 -18.14 -3.38 22.55
CA SER A 242 -19.53 -3.02 22.27
C SER A 242 -20.03 -1.89 23.17
N GLN A 243 -19.76 -1.98 24.47
CA GLN A 243 -20.09 -0.92 25.42
C GLN A 243 -19.40 0.41 25.10
N ALA A 244 -18.14 0.35 24.64
CA ALA A 244 -17.40 1.55 24.25
C ALA A 244 -18.04 2.22 23.02
N LEU A 245 -18.49 1.44 22.04
CA LEU A 245 -19.14 1.97 20.84
C LEU A 245 -20.52 2.58 21.17
N GLU A 246 -21.35 1.89 21.99
CA GLU A 246 -22.62 2.41 22.48
C GLU A 246 -22.43 3.74 23.22
N TYR A 247 -21.48 3.80 24.16
CA TYR A 247 -21.14 5.02 24.88
C TYR A 247 -20.73 6.18 23.95
N LEU A 248 -19.94 5.88 22.90
CA LEU A 248 -19.55 6.90 21.92
C LEU A 248 -20.73 7.43 21.10
N GLU A 249 -21.68 6.58 20.77
CA GLU A 249 -22.87 7.00 20.01
C GLU A 249 -23.83 7.83 20.86
N GLU A 250 -23.97 7.53 22.15
CA GLU A 250 -24.88 8.23 23.09
C GLU A 250 -24.29 9.54 23.61
N GLU A 251 -22.99 9.57 23.97
CA GLU A 251 -22.39 10.67 24.74
C GLU A 251 -21.47 11.57 23.93
N PHE A 252 -21.02 11.15 22.72
CA PHE A 252 -20.13 11.95 21.91
C PHE A 252 -20.85 12.64 20.74
N PRO A 253 -20.46 13.88 20.39
CA PRO A 253 -21.01 14.54 19.21
C PRO A 253 -20.84 13.70 17.95
N ALA A 254 -21.87 13.65 17.11
CA ALA A 254 -21.78 13.04 15.78
C ALA A 254 -20.82 13.85 14.91
N THR A 255 -19.68 13.22 14.58
CA THR A 255 -18.67 13.77 13.68
C THR A 255 -18.23 12.70 12.69
N ASP A 256 -17.74 13.12 11.54
CA ASP A 256 -17.26 12.17 10.52
C ASP A 256 -16.20 11.22 11.10
N GLU A 257 -15.29 11.74 11.94
CA GLU A 257 -14.22 10.97 12.56
C GLU A 257 -14.76 9.95 13.57
N ARG A 258 -15.76 10.32 14.40
CA ARG A 258 -16.41 9.40 15.33
C ARG A 258 -17.13 8.28 14.58
N ASP A 259 -17.94 8.64 13.63
CA ASP A 259 -18.77 7.70 12.88
C ASP A 259 -17.92 6.71 12.08
N GLU A 260 -16.82 7.18 11.48
CA GLU A 260 -15.88 6.31 10.81
C GLU A 260 -15.19 5.32 11.77
N ILE A 261 -14.72 5.79 12.94
CA ILE A 261 -14.09 4.93 13.94
C ILE A 261 -15.07 3.86 14.42
N VAL A 262 -16.28 4.26 14.76
CA VAL A 262 -17.35 3.35 15.24
C VAL A 262 -17.70 2.32 14.17
N THR A 263 -17.93 2.76 12.93
CA THR A 263 -18.24 1.88 11.80
C THR A 263 -17.11 0.90 11.54
N PHE A 264 -15.87 1.38 11.47
CA PHE A 264 -14.70 0.52 11.24
C PHE A 264 -14.58 -0.58 12.29
N ILE A 265 -14.75 -0.23 13.58
CA ILE A 265 -14.61 -1.18 14.68
C ILE A 265 -15.77 -2.19 14.68
N ARG A 266 -17.00 -1.74 14.41
CA ARG A 266 -18.18 -2.59 14.30
C ARG A 266 -18.07 -3.61 13.18
N GLU A 267 -17.49 -3.21 12.05
CA GLU A 267 -17.29 -4.06 10.88
C GLU A 267 -16.00 -4.88 10.92
N SER A 268 -15.25 -4.83 12.01
CA SER A 268 -14.00 -5.56 12.16
C SER A 268 -14.27 -7.06 12.36
N GLY A 269 -14.00 -7.86 11.32
CA GLY A 269 -14.17 -9.32 11.38
C GLY A 269 -13.06 -10.03 12.17
N ARG A 270 -11.88 -9.42 12.27
CA ARG A 270 -10.72 -9.99 13.00
C ARG A 270 -10.56 -9.42 14.42
N GLY A 271 -11.40 -8.48 14.82
CA GLY A 271 -11.22 -7.66 16.00
C GLY A 271 -10.05 -6.69 15.86
N ILE A 272 -10.06 -5.63 16.65
CA ILE A 272 -9.02 -4.59 16.61
C ILE A 272 -7.84 -4.94 17.51
N ILE A 273 -6.67 -4.31 17.24
CA ILE A 273 -5.52 -4.40 18.15
C ILE A 273 -5.89 -3.93 19.54
N LYS A 274 -5.28 -4.56 20.56
CA LYS A 274 -5.50 -4.22 21.97
C LYS A 274 -4.56 -3.08 22.43
N ARG A 275 -4.82 -2.53 23.61
CA ARG A 275 -3.85 -1.73 24.34
C ARG A 275 -2.70 -2.63 24.81
N TYR A 276 -1.48 -2.10 24.84
CA TYR A 276 -0.34 -2.84 25.41
C TYR A 276 -0.57 -3.17 26.89
N SER A 277 -0.40 -4.44 27.23
CA SER A 277 -0.33 -4.94 28.60
C SER A 277 0.97 -5.71 28.78
N LYS A 278 1.66 -5.49 29.90
CA LYS A 278 2.89 -6.25 30.21
C LYS A 278 2.63 -7.76 30.32
N ASN A 279 1.41 -8.16 30.63
CA ASN A 279 1.02 -9.57 30.80
C ASN A 279 0.59 -10.23 29.48
N SER A 280 0.54 -9.53 28.36
CA SER A 280 0.14 -10.10 27.07
C SER A 280 1.28 -10.77 26.30
N VAL A 281 2.49 -10.83 26.86
CA VAL A 281 3.66 -11.42 26.18
C VAL A 281 3.61 -12.96 26.18
N ASP A 282 2.83 -13.55 27.09
CA ASP A 282 2.79 -15.01 27.28
C ASP A 282 1.62 -15.70 26.53
N GLU A 283 0.62 -14.96 26.02
CA GLU A 283 -0.56 -15.55 25.36
C GLU A 283 -0.40 -15.78 23.85
N ASP A 284 0.51 -15.07 23.18
CA ASP A 284 0.66 -15.14 21.71
C ASP A 284 1.69 -16.19 21.22
N ILE A 285 2.25 -17.01 22.14
CA ILE A 285 3.22 -18.08 21.80
C ILE A 285 2.53 -19.47 21.73
N ALA A 286 1.24 -19.54 22.03
CA ALA A 286 0.53 -20.81 22.25
C ALA A 286 -0.42 -21.24 21.10
N ASP A 287 -0.40 -20.62 19.92
CA ASP A 287 -1.23 -21.02 18.75
C ASP A 287 -0.38 -21.18 17.46
#